data_17a3e10e0828c8abcd2c3528a1c3370e
#
_entry.id   17a3e10e0828c8abcd2c3528a1c3370e
#
_cell.length_a   1.000
_cell.length_b   1.000
_cell.length_c   1.000
_cell.angle_alpha   90.00
_cell.angle_beta   90.00
_cell.angle_gamma   90.00
#
_symmetry.space_group_name_H-M   'P 1'
#
loop_
_entity.id
_entity.type
_entity.pdbx_description
1 polymer ?
#
loop_
_entity_poly.entity_id
_entity_poly.type
_entity_poly.pdbx_seq_one_letter_code
_entity_poly.pdbx_strand_id
1 'polypeptide(L)'
;MGWQKAYEVLAEDLAGRGVDIASVKGSLKAQRIETPSWGYADSGTRFKVFTQPGAAQTTEQKLQDAAQVQKYTGIAPSVALHIPWDKVDDYDALREYAEGLGLTLGAINPNLFQDDEYKLGSLTHPNAKIRRQAIDHCLECVEIAKATGSDIISLWLADGTNYPGQDSFRGRKRRLLEALEELYAAMPEPMRLLIEYKFFEPAFYHTDLGDWGTALMFAQKLGERAQVLVDLGHHPLGTNIEQIVAYLIDENRLGGFHFNSKKFADDDLTVGSINPYELFLIFNELIDGELDPSVDMDVAYMIDQSHNVKPKIEAMIQSVVNCQVAYARALLIDREALQNARLAGDIVLAEETLLNAFRTDVRPLLAAVRSDMGLDVDPIKAYRASGYYEKVVAERGQASGSSGYPEA
;
A
#
# COMPACT_ATOMS: atom_id res chain seq x y z
N MET A 1 -1.12 -34.82 3.25
CA MET A 1 -0.15 -34.62 4.36
C MET A 1 -0.65 -33.44 5.14
N GLY A 2 -0.81 -33.51 6.47
CA GLY A 2 -1.21 -32.32 7.24
C GLY A 2 -0.14 -31.24 7.19
N TRP A 3 -0.51 -29.99 7.42
CA TRP A 3 0.43 -28.86 7.35
C TRP A 3 1.59 -29.01 8.34
N GLN A 4 1.38 -29.60 9.52
CA GLN A 4 2.43 -29.85 10.52
C GLN A 4 3.58 -30.69 9.95
N LYS A 5 3.23 -31.82 9.31
CA LYS A 5 4.24 -32.71 8.72
C LYS A 5 4.95 -32.04 7.52
N ALA A 6 4.22 -31.22 6.75
CA ALA A 6 4.84 -30.43 5.68
C ALA A 6 5.80 -29.37 6.24
N TYR A 7 5.45 -28.76 7.38
CA TYR A 7 6.31 -27.81 8.07
C TYR A 7 7.57 -28.49 8.66
N GLU A 8 7.44 -29.66 9.27
CA GLU A 8 8.57 -30.43 9.79
C GLU A 8 9.61 -30.70 8.70
N VAL A 9 9.17 -31.18 7.53
CA VAL A 9 10.06 -31.44 6.38
C VAL A 9 10.71 -30.16 5.88
N LEU A 10 9.94 -29.06 5.75
CA LEU A 10 10.48 -27.77 5.33
C LEU A 10 11.47 -27.21 6.35
N ALA A 11 11.16 -27.29 7.63
CA ALA A 11 12.02 -26.80 8.69
C ALA A 11 13.36 -27.56 8.76
N GLU A 12 13.32 -28.89 8.54
CA GLU A 12 14.53 -29.71 8.47
C GLU A 12 15.41 -29.32 7.27
N ASP A 13 14.81 -29.10 6.09
CA ASP A 13 15.54 -28.61 4.89
C ASP A 13 16.15 -27.22 5.13
N LEU A 14 15.37 -26.27 5.65
CA LEU A 14 15.83 -24.91 5.93
C LEU A 14 16.95 -24.89 6.97
N ALA A 15 16.83 -25.68 8.04
CA ALA A 15 17.88 -25.82 9.05
C ALA A 15 19.18 -26.41 8.44
N GLY A 16 19.03 -27.42 7.55
CA GLY A 16 20.14 -28.00 6.80
C GLY A 16 20.86 -26.99 5.89
N ARG A 17 20.16 -25.94 5.47
CA ARG A 17 20.69 -24.81 4.68
C ARG A 17 21.21 -23.66 5.54
N GLY A 18 21.20 -23.79 6.87
CA GLY A 18 21.68 -22.76 7.79
C GLY A 18 20.70 -21.61 8.06
N VAL A 19 19.43 -21.76 7.68
CA VAL A 19 18.41 -20.73 7.91
C VAL A 19 17.99 -20.71 9.38
N ASP A 20 18.06 -19.56 10.04
CA ASP A 20 17.47 -19.34 11.36
C ASP A 20 15.94 -19.21 11.28
N ILE A 21 15.27 -20.34 11.42
CA ILE A 21 13.81 -20.42 11.34
C ILE A 21 13.14 -19.59 12.44
N ALA A 22 13.74 -19.46 13.61
CA ALA A 22 13.17 -18.67 14.71
C ALA A 22 13.17 -17.18 14.36
N SER A 23 14.27 -16.68 13.81
CA SER A 23 14.37 -15.30 13.28
C SER A 23 13.36 -15.06 12.17
N VAL A 24 13.29 -15.94 11.16
CA VAL A 24 12.32 -15.84 10.06
C VAL A 24 10.87 -15.77 10.57
N LYS A 25 10.51 -16.65 11.51
CA LYS A 25 9.17 -16.62 12.15
C LYS A 25 8.95 -15.34 12.94
N GLY A 26 9.98 -14.81 13.59
CA GLY A 26 9.94 -13.51 14.27
C GLY A 26 9.57 -12.37 13.33
N SER A 27 10.29 -12.24 12.20
CA SER A 27 10.04 -11.24 11.17
C SER A 27 8.63 -11.35 10.59
N LEU A 28 8.17 -12.58 10.28
CA LEU A 28 6.82 -12.82 9.75
C LEU A 28 5.70 -12.45 10.74
N LYS A 29 5.90 -12.61 12.04
CA LYS A 29 4.96 -12.16 13.09
C LYS A 29 4.99 -10.64 13.29
N ALA A 30 6.13 -10.02 13.06
CA ALA A 30 6.34 -8.59 13.21
C ALA A 30 5.84 -7.79 11.99
N GLN A 31 5.62 -8.43 10.84
CA GLN A 31 5.15 -7.75 9.64
C GLN A 31 3.85 -6.98 9.92
N ARG A 32 3.75 -5.76 9.39
CA ARG A 32 2.56 -4.92 9.47
C ARG A 32 2.20 -4.43 8.09
N ILE A 33 0.95 -4.58 7.71
CA ILE A 33 0.41 -4.15 6.42
C ILE A 33 -0.84 -3.33 6.69
N GLU A 34 -0.88 -2.13 6.15
CA GLU A 34 -2.04 -1.25 6.19
C GLU A 34 -3.02 -1.62 5.08
N THR A 35 -4.32 -1.54 5.36
CA THR A 35 -5.36 -1.76 4.37
C THR A 35 -6.12 -0.47 4.08
N PRO A 36 -6.54 -0.23 2.82
CA PRO A 36 -7.28 0.97 2.46
C PRO A 36 -8.75 0.86 2.87
N SER A 37 -9.30 1.89 3.49
CA SER A 37 -10.74 1.96 3.84
C SER A 37 -11.62 1.78 2.61
N TRP A 38 -11.23 2.41 1.48
CA TRP A 38 -11.95 2.34 0.21
C TRP A 38 -11.97 0.96 -0.42
N GLY A 39 -11.04 0.09 -0.05
CA GLY A 39 -11.02 -1.32 -0.46
C GLY A 39 -12.21 -2.14 0.04
N TYR A 40 -12.93 -1.67 1.06
CA TYR A 40 -14.11 -2.34 1.64
C TYR A 40 -15.45 -1.80 1.11
N ALA A 41 -15.45 -0.62 0.47
CA ALA A 41 -16.62 0.01 -0.09
C ALA A 41 -16.91 -0.46 -1.54
N ASP A 42 -18.04 -0.07 -2.08
CA ASP A 42 -18.34 -0.25 -3.49
C ASP A 42 -17.29 0.47 -4.35
N SER A 43 -16.96 -0.13 -5.47
CA SER A 43 -15.93 0.39 -6.37
C SER A 43 -16.31 0.21 -7.82
N GLY A 44 -15.58 0.87 -8.69
CA GLY A 44 -15.91 0.86 -10.10
C GLY A 44 -14.73 1.06 -11.01
N THR A 45 -15.09 1.33 -12.24
CA THR A 45 -14.21 1.77 -13.30
C THR A 45 -14.57 3.22 -13.65
N ARG A 46 -13.84 3.82 -14.58
CA ARG A 46 -14.24 5.12 -15.17
C ARG A 46 -15.64 5.15 -15.83
N PHE A 47 -16.28 3.98 -15.98
CA PHE A 47 -17.61 3.92 -16.57
C PHE A 47 -18.72 3.92 -15.53
N LYS A 48 -18.52 3.25 -14.40
CA LYS A 48 -19.54 3.05 -13.39
C LYS A 48 -18.93 2.49 -12.11
N VAL A 49 -19.51 2.88 -10.98
CA VAL A 49 -19.35 2.16 -9.71
C VAL A 49 -20.32 0.98 -9.69
N PHE A 50 -19.81 -0.21 -9.40
CA PHE A 50 -20.59 -1.43 -9.30
C PHE A 50 -20.84 -1.76 -7.84
N THR A 51 -22.10 -1.83 -7.46
CA THR A 51 -22.48 -2.17 -6.10
C THR A 51 -22.35 -3.66 -5.84
N GLN A 52 -21.90 -4.01 -4.64
CA GLN A 52 -21.80 -5.40 -4.19
C GLN A 52 -22.64 -5.62 -2.92
N PRO A 53 -23.32 -6.76 -2.78
CA PRO A 53 -24.03 -7.08 -1.55
C PRO A 53 -23.06 -7.09 -0.36
N GLY A 54 -23.45 -6.44 0.74
CA GLY A 54 -22.67 -6.40 1.98
C GLY A 54 -21.46 -5.49 1.97
N ALA A 55 -21.15 -4.76 0.89
CA ALA A 55 -20.10 -3.75 0.88
C ALA A 55 -20.35 -2.67 1.96
N ALA A 56 -19.26 -2.17 2.54
CA ALA A 56 -19.35 -1.15 3.57
C ALA A 56 -19.83 0.19 2.97
N GLN A 57 -20.73 0.88 3.70
CA GLN A 57 -21.35 2.14 3.30
C GLN A 57 -20.98 3.30 4.22
N THR A 58 -20.44 3.02 5.40
CA THR A 58 -19.96 4.03 6.37
C THR A 58 -18.54 3.73 6.80
N THR A 59 -17.85 4.72 7.35
CA THR A 59 -16.48 4.56 7.84
C THR A 59 -16.40 3.48 8.93
N GLU A 60 -17.35 3.42 9.84
CA GLU A 60 -17.40 2.40 10.89
C GLU A 60 -17.56 0.98 10.29
N GLN A 61 -18.39 0.83 9.25
CA GLN A 61 -18.53 -0.46 8.56
C GLN A 61 -17.24 -0.88 7.85
N LYS A 62 -16.50 0.08 7.26
CA LYS A 62 -15.18 -0.18 6.67
C LYS A 62 -14.19 -0.67 7.74
N LEU A 63 -14.18 -0.05 8.93
CA LEU A 63 -13.34 -0.49 10.06
C LEU A 63 -13.75 -1.87 10.59
N GLN A 64 -15.05 -2.18 10.66
CA GLN A 64 -15.53 -3.53 11.02
C GLN A 64 -15.01 -4.60 10.05
N ASP A 65 -15.01 -4.29 8.76
CA ASP A 65 -14.52 -5.20 7.71
C ASP A 65 -13.00 -5.35 7.76
N ALA A 66 -12.26 -4.26 7.99
CA ALA A 66 -10.81 -4.28 8.21
C ALA A 66 -10.44 -5.12 9.44
N ALA A 67 -11.23 -5.04 10.51
CA ALA A 67 -11.04 -5.87 11.70
C ALA A 67 -11.16 -7.38 11.40
N GLN A 68 -11.96 -7.78 10.40
CA GLN A 68 -11.98 -9.18 9.97
C GLN A 68 -10.66 -9.56 9.29
N VAL A 69 -10.09 -8.68 8.46
CA VAL A 69 -8.78 -8.93 7.84
C VAL A 69 -7.70 -9.10 8.91
N GLN A 70 -7.64 -8.19 9.88
CA GLN A 70 -6.70 -8.30 11.02
C GLN A 70 -6.93 -9.57 11.81
N LYS A 71 -8.17 -9.91 12.15
CA LYS A 71 -8.53 -11.10 12.90
C LYS A 71 -8.02 -12.40 12.28
N TYR A 72 -8.07 -12.53 10.96
CA TYR A 72 -7.68 -13.77 10.27
C TYR A 72 -6.24 -13.78 9.78
N THR A 73 -5.61 -12.61 9.59
CA THR A 73 -4.23 -12.53 9.12
C THR A 73 -3.22 -12.25 10.24
N GLY A 74 -3.63 -11.50 11.27
CA GLY A 74 -2.80 -11.08 12.41
C GLY A 74 -1.76 -10.02 12.11
N ILE A 75 -1.66 -9.55 10.87
CA ILE A 75 -0.61 -8.62 10.41
C ILE A 75 -1.14 -7.38 9.67
N ALA A 76 -2.45 -7.14 9.74
CA ALA A 76 -3.10 -5.99 9.10
C ALA A 76 -3.81 -5.07 10.13
N PRO A 77 -3.07 -4.50 11.10
CA PRO A 77 -3.68 -3.75 12.22
C PRO A 77 -4.00 -2.31 11.87
N SER A 78 -3.61 -1.78 10.71
CA SER A 78 -3.78 -0.38 10.33
C SER A 78 -4.73 -0.21 9.15
N VAL A 79 -5.46 0.93 9.15
CA VAL A 79 -6.40 1.30 8.08
C VAL A 79 -6.14 2.72 7.63
N ALA A 80 -5.82 2.88 6.34
CA ALA A 80 -5.71 4.20 5.70
C ALA A 80 -7.11 4.81 5.48
N LEU A 81 -7.24 6.11 5.71
CA LEU A 81 -8.45 6.86 5.46
C LEU A 81 -8.31 7.76 4.23
N HIS A 82 -9.40 7.95 3.50
CA HIS A 82 -9.46 8.84 2.34
C HIS A 82 -10.48 9.96 2.58
N ILE A 83 -10.04 11.20 2.59
CA ILE A 83 -10.91 12.34 2.90
C ILE A 83 -11.31 13.05 1.61
N PRO A 84 -12.62 13.23 1.35
CA PRO A 84 -13.77 13.16 2.28
C PRO A 84 -14.52 11.81 2.34
N TRP A 85 -14.08 10.76 1.68
CA TRP A 85 -14.81 9.47 1.67
C TRP A 85 -15.01 8.85 3.06
N ASP A 86 -14.12 9.17 4.01
CA ASP A 86 -14.16 8.73 5.40
C ASP A 86 -14.42 9.90 6.36
N LYS A 87 -15.05 10.98 5.88
CA LYS A 87 -15.36 12.14 6.72
C LYS A 87 -16.37 11.77 7.79
N VAL A 88 -16.04 12.13 9.04
CA VAL A 88 -16.88 12.01 10.22
C VAL A 88 -16.87 13.32 11.00
N ASP A 89 -17.84 13.51 11.89
CA ASP A 89 -17.92 14.72 12.72
C ASP A 89 -16.91 14.71 13.88
N ASP A 90 -16.51 13.53 14.36
CA ASP A 90 -15.62 13.34 15.51
C ASP A 90 -14.57 12.26 15.22
N TYR A 91 -13.36 12.70 14.92
CA TYR A 91 -12.23 11.81 14.62
C TYR A 91 -11.59 11.19 15.87
N ASP A 92 -11.70 11.82 17.03
CA ASP A 92 -11.28 11.22 18.30
C ASP A 92 -12.16 10.01 18.63
N ALA A 93 -13.48 10.15 18.49
CA ALA A 93 -14.42 9.03 18.65
C ALA A 93 -14.17 7.92 17.61
N LEU A 94 -13.83 8.26 16.36
CA LEU A 94 -13.48 7.27 15.33
C LEU A 94 -12.21 6.51 15.69
N ARG A 95 -11.19 7.18 16.24
CA ARG A 95 -9.96 6.55 16.72
C ARG A 95 -10.27 5.57 17.86
N GLU A 96 -11.00 5.98 18.88
CA GLU A 96 -11.40 5.11 19.99
C GLU A 96 -12.19 3.89 19.50
N TYR A 97 -13.05 4.08 18.49
CA TYR A 97 -13.79 2.99 17.85
C TYR A 97 -12.87 1.99 17.14
N ALA A 98 -11.89 2.49 16.37
CA ALA A 98 -10.90 1.64 15.69
C ALA A 98 -10.06 0.85 16.71
N GLU A 99 -9.58 1.51 17.78
CA GLU A 99 -8.83 0.88 18.88
C GLU A 99 -9.66 -0.21 19.57
N GLY A 100 -10.96 0.01 19.77
CA GLY A 100 -11.90 -0.99 20.28
C GLY A 100 -12.07 -2.22 19.40
N LEU A 101 -11.76 -2.10 18.10
CA LEU A 101 -11.72 -3.20 17.13
C LEU A 101 -10.34 -3.85 17.02
N GLY A 102 -9.32 -3.37 17.75
CA GLY A 102 -7.93 -3.81 17.63
C GLY A 102 -7.21 -3.27 16.40
N LEU A 103 -7.64 -2.11 15.90
CA LEU A 103 -7.08 -1.41 14.76
C LEU A 103 -6.47 -0.07 15.17
N THR A 104 -5.56 0.44 14.32
CA THR A 104 -5.10 1.83 14.32
C THR A 104 -5.53 2.52 13.03
N LEU A 105 -5.70 3.83 13.08
CA LEU A 105 -5.89 4.64 11.89
C LEU A 105 -4.51 5.04 11.36
N GLY A 106 -4.28 4.73 10.10
CA GLY A 106 -2.99 4.92 9.44
C GLY A 106 -2.96 6.16 8.56
N ALA A 107 -2.41 6.04 7.34
CA ALA A 107 -2.23 7.18 6.44
C ALA A 107 -3.54 7.93 6.15
N ILE A 108 -3.46 9.26 6.12
CA ILE A 108 -4.54 10.13 5.66
C ILE A 108 -4.27 10.54 4.21
N ASN A 109 -5.25 10.28 3.34
CA ASN A 109 -5.18 10.51 1.89
C ASN A 109 -6.13 11.65 1.49
N PRO A 110 -5.62 12.85 1.14
CA PRO A 110 -6.45 13.94 0.63
C PRO A 110 -7.01 13.62 -0.77
N ASN A 111 -8.29 13.85 -1.01
CA ASN A 111 -8.86 13.78 -2.35
C ASN A 111 -8.61 15.09 -3.12
N LEU A 112 -7.78 15.00 -4.15
CA LEU A 112 -7.40 16.13 -4.98
C LEU A 112 -7.81 15.95 -6.46
N PHE A 113 -8.82 15.09 -6.73
CA PHE A 113 -9.14 14.71 -8.10
C PHE A 113 -10.65 14.63 -8.43
N GLN A 114 -11.55 14.59 -7.43
CA GLN A 114 -12.99 14.42 -7.69
C GLN A 114 -13.77 15.72 -7.84
N ASP A 115 -13.28 16.84 -7.29
CA ASP A 115 -13.98 18.12 -7.41
C ASP A 115 -13.96 18.60 -8.88
N ASP A 116 -15.12 19.06 -9.37
CA ASP A 116 -15.29 19.61 -10.73
C ASP A 116 -14.31 20.76 -11.03
N GLU A 117 -13.91 21.50 -10.01
CA GLU A 117 -12.94 22.59 -10.11
C GLU A 117 -11.51 22.07 -10.46
N TYR A 118 -11.20 20.81 -10.16
CA TYR A 118 -9.87 20.20 -10.38
C TYR A 118 -9.61 19.70 -11.81
N LYS A 119 -10.52 19.90 -12.73
CA LYS A 119 -10.35 19.48 -14.14
C LYS A 119 -9.11 20.06 -14.87
N LEU A 120 -8.49 21.09 -14.36
CA LEU A 120 -7.21 21.63 -14.84
C LEU A 120 -6.05 21.42 -13.84
N GLY A 121 -6.26 20.58 -12.86
CA GLY A 121 -5.36 20.29 -11.74
C GLY A 121 -5.88 20.85 -10.42
N SER A 122 -5.32 20.41 -9.33
CA SER A 122 -5.61 20.85 -7.95
C SER A 122 -4.52 21.79 -7.44
N LEU A 123 -3.43 21.27 -6.89
CA LEU A 123 -2.27 22.04 -6.41
C LEU A 123 -1.50 22.75 -7.54
N THR A 124 -1.64 22.27 -8.77
CA THR A 124 -1.00 22.87 -9.95
C THR A 124 -1.90 23.78 -10.76
N HIS A 125 -3.18 23.92 -10.38
CA HIS A 125 -4.19 24.68 -11.12
C HIS A 125 -3.73 26.12 -11.41
N PRO A 126 -3.97 26.69 -12.64
CA PRO A 126 -3.58 28.07 -12.96
C PRO A 126 -4.28 29.12 -12.11
N ASN A 127 -5.53 28.88 -11.67
CA ASN A 127 -6.28 29.76 -10.79
C ASN A 127 -5.86 29.59 -9.33
N ALA A 128 -5.36 30.70 -8.73
CA ALA A 128 -4.87 30.69 -7.34
C ALA A 128 -5.97 30.36 -6.30
N LYS A 129 -7.25 30.65 -6.57
CA LYS A 129 -8.34 30.33 -5.65
C LYS A 129 -8.56 28.81 -5.55
N ILE A 130 -8.48 28.09 -6.69
CA ILE A 130 -8.64 26.64 -6.73
C ILE A 130 -7.44 25.98 -6.08
N ARG A 131 -6.20 26.47 -6.32
CA ARG A 131 -5.03 25.98 -5.57
C ARG A 131 -5.17 26.18 -4.07
N ARG A 132 -5.70 27.33 -3.63
CA ARG A 132 -5.95 27.59 -2.20
C ARG A 132 -6.94 26.59 -1.62
N GLN A 133 -8.05 26.30 -2.30
CA GLN A 133 -9.02 25.28 -1.89
C GLN A 133 -8.33 23.91 -1.72
N ALA A 134 -7.52 23.49 -2.67
CA ALA A 134 -6.80 22.21 -2.60
C ALA A 134 -5.77 22.18 -1.44
N ILE A 135 -5.05 23.28 -1.22
CA ILE A 135 -4.11 23.40 -0.09
C ILE A 135 -4.87 23.37 1.24
N ASP A 136 -5.99 24.12 1.36
CA ASP A 136 -6.80 24.13 2.58
C ASP A 136 -7.34 22.73 2.91
N HIS A 137 -7.73 21.95 1.89
CA HIS A 137 -8.11 20.54 2.09
C HIS A 137 -6.94 19.68 2.59
N CYS A 138 -5.74 19.85 2.05
CA CYS A 138 -4.55 19.16 2.57
C CYS A 138 -4.27 19.55 4.04
N LEU A 139 -4.42 20.83 4.39
CA LEU A 139 -4.25 21.30 5.75
C LEU A 139 -5.34 20.75 6.70
N GLU A 140 -6.60 20.64 6.26
CA GLU A 140 -7.65 19.91 6.98
C GLU A 140 -7.20 18.46 7.25
N CYS A 141 -6.63 17.77 6.27
CA CYS A 141 -6.13 16.41 6.43
C CYS A 141 -4.98 16.30 7.45
N VAL A 142 -4.12 17.31 7.58
CA VAL A 142 -3.11 17.37 8.65
C VAL A 142 -3.77 17.44 10.04
N GLU A 143 -4.84 18.22 10.20
CA GLU A 143 -5.58 18.28 11.49
C GLU A 143 -6.30 16.96 11.78
N ILE A 144 -6.87 16.32 10.75
CA ILE A 144 -7.45 14.98 10.87
C ILE A 144 -6.39 13.95 11.28
N ALA A 145 -5.20 13.98 10.68
CA ALA A 145 -4.10 13.10 11.06
C ALA A 145 -3.72 13.25 12.54
N LYS A 146 -3.68 14.49 13.06
CA LYS A 146 -3.44 14.74 14.50
C LYS A 146 -4.52 14.13 15.38
N ALA A 147 -5.80 14.28 15.03
CA ALA A 147 -6.92 13.74 15.80
C ALA A 147 -6.97 12.22 15.76
N THR A 148 -6.67 11.61 14.62
CA THR A 148 -6.65 10.16 14.45
C THR A 148 -5.39 9.48 15.00
N GLY A 149 -4.34 10.26 15.32
CA GLY A 149 -3.05 9.74 15.75
C GLY A 149 -2.20 9.22 14.59
N SER A 150 -2.54 9.57 13.34
CA SER A 150 -1.74 9.26 12.16
C SER A 150 -0.51 10.16 12.08
N ASP A 151 0.61 9.60 11.64
CA ASP A 151 1.86 10.31 11.36
C ASP A 151 2.21 10.35 9.86
N ILE A 152 1.25 10.02 8.98
CA ILE A 152 1.45 9.97 7.53
C ILE A 152 0.36 10.75 6.80
N ILE A 153 0.78 11.69 5.96
CA ILE A 153 -0.02 12.21 4.85
C ILE A 153 0.45 11.52 3.58
N SER A 154 -0.42 10.72 2.97
CA SER A 154 -0.16 10.05 1.69
C SER A 154 -0.80 10.87 0.57
N LEU A 155 0.04 11.43 -0.29
CA LEU A 155 -0.38 12.41 -1.29
C LEU A 155 -0.23 11.87 -2.70
N TRP A 156 -1.34 11.49 -3.30
CA TRP A 156 -1.47 11.24 -4.73
C TRP A 156 -2.17 12.40 -5.43
N LEU A 157 -1.66 12.76 -6.62
CA LEU A 157 -2.22 13.82 -7.46
C LEU A 157 -2.59 13.28 -8.84
N ALA A 158 -3.82 13.52 -9.27
CA ALA A 158 -4.20 13.32 -10.68
C ALA A 158 -3.83 14.51 -11.57
N ASP A 159 -3.09 15.50 -11.04
CA ASP A 159 -2.73 16.73 -11.75
C ASP A 159 -1.87 16.46 -12.98
N GLY A 160 -2.19 17.14 -14.07
CA GLY A 160 -1.46 16.98 -15.31
C GLY A 160 -2.02 17.81 -16.45
N THR A 161 -1.63 17.48 -17.69
CA THR A 161 -2.13 18.11 -18.91
C THR A 161 -2.40 17.06 -19.98
N ASN A 162 -3.31 17.36 -20.93
CA ASN A 162 -3.69 16.48 -22.03
C ASN A 162 -3.28 17.04 -23.40
N TYR A 163 -3.13 18.36 -23.50
CA TYR A 163 -2.97 19.01 -24.79
C TYR A 163 -1.74 19.92 -24.82
N PRO A 164 -0.97 19.94 -25.93
CA PRO A 164 0.09 20.90 -26.13
C PRO A 164 -0.42 22.35 -25.96
N GLY A 165 0.28 23.14 -25.15
CA GLY A 165 -0.11 24.53 -24.89
C GLY A 165 -1.19 24.72 -23.82
N GLN A 166 -1.70 23.66 -23.21
CA GLN A 166 -2.70 23.76 -22.15
C GLN A 166 -2.21 24.57 -20.95
N ASP A 167 -0.95 24.38 -20.53
CA ASP A 167 -0.33 25.14 -19.44
C ASP A 167 1.21 25.13 -19.57
N SER A 168 1.87 25.95 -18.77
CA SER A 168 3.34 25.98 -18.65
C SER A 168 3.83 24.87 -17.72
N PHE A 169 4.57 23.88 -18.21
CA PHE A 169 5.15 22.83 -17.38
C PHE A 169 6.03 23.37 -16.24
N ARG A 170 6.85 24.41 -16.51
CA ARG A 170 7.64 25.07 -15.47
C ARG A 170 6.76 25.82 -14.47
N GLY A 171 5.64 26.36 -14.92
CA GLY A 171 4.65 27.02 -14.07
C GLY A 171 3.99 26.01 -13.14
N ARG A 172 3.52 24.86 -13.66
CA ARG A 172 2.92 23.77 -12.88
C ARG A 172 3.88 23.26 -11.81
N LYS A 173 5.12 22.95 -12.21
CA LYS A 173 6.16 22.49 -11.28
C LYS A 173 6.43 23.49 -10.14
N ARG A 174 6.42 24.80 -10.40
CA ARG A 174 6.62 25.82 -9.36
C ARG A 174 5.43 25.90 -8.41
N ARG A 175 4.20 25.92 -8.94
CA ARG A 175 2.98 25.93 -8.14
C ARG A 175 2.87 24.70 -7.24
N LEU A 176 3.23 23.50 -7.77
CA LEU A 176 3.27 22.30 -6.98
C LEU A 176 4.29 22.40 -5.82
N LEU A 177 5.51 22.89 -6.10
CA LEU A 177 6.51 23.04 -5.04
C LEU A 177 6.04 24.02 -3.96
N GLU A 178 5.50 25.18 -4.34
CA GLU A 178 4.96 26.17 -3.40
C GLU A 178 3.87 25.59 -2.50
N ALA A 179 2.96 24.78 -3.08
CA ALA A 179 1.89 24.12 -2.33
C ALA A 179 2.44 23.04 -1.37
N LEU A 180 3.40 22.22 -1.84
CA LEU A 180 4.03 21.20 -1.01
C LEU A 180 4.87 21.79 0.12
N GLU A 181 5.55 22.93 -0.11
CA GLU A 181 6.30 23.65 0.93
C GLU A 181 5.36 24.15 2.03
N GLU A 182 4.18 24.68 1.68
CA GLU A 182 3.18 25.12 2.65
C GLU A 182 2.61 23.94 3.45
N LEU A 183 2.25 22.85 2.78
CA LEU A 183 1.76 21.63 3.45
C LEU A 183 2.83 21.07 4.39
N TYR A 184 4.05 20.90 3.92
CA TYR A 184 5.15 20.35 4.71
C TYR A 184 5.47 21.17 5.95
N ALA A 185 5.43 22.50 5.83
CA ALA A 185 5.64 23.42 6.95
C ALA A 185 4.54 23.36 8.01
N ALA A 186 3.31 22.97 7.63
CA ALA A 186 2.19 22.81 8.56
C ALA A 186 2.19 21.45 9.29
N MET A 187 2.93 20.48 8.79
CA MET A 187 3.00 19.13 9.38
C MET A 187 3.92 19.11 10.60
N PRO A 188 3.42 18.70 11.79
CA PRO A 188 4.26 18.59 12.97
C PRO A 188 5.23 17.40 12.88
N GLU A 189 6.32 17.43 13.66
CA GLU A 189 7.15 16.26 13.91
C GLU A 189 6.35 15.20 14.71
N PRO A 190 6.49 13.92 14.40
CA PRO A 190 7.31 13.28 13.35
C PRO A 190 6.56 13.02 12.03
N MET A 191 5.42 13.69 11.77
CA MET A 191 4.56 13.41 10.62
C MET A 191 5.31 13.49 9.28
N ARG A 192 5.14 12.46 8.44
CA ARG A 192 5.79 12.31 7.14
C ARG A 192 4.84 12.62 5.97
N LEU A 193 5.38 13.20 4.91
CA LEU A 193 4.69 13.38 3.64
C LEU A 193 5.18 12.34 2.65
N LEU A 194 4.32 11.42 2.25
CA LEU A 194 4.61 10.44 1.21
C LEU A 194 4.10 10.95 -0.13
N ILE A 195 5.01 11.16 -1.07
CA ILE A 195 4.71 11.70 -2.40
C ILE A 195 4.60 10.53 -3.36
N GLU A 196 3.39 10.25 -3.81
CA GLU A 196 3.07 9.19 -4.75
C GLU A 196 3.11 9.71 -6.19
N TYR A 197 3.75 8.97 -7.08
CA TYR A 197 3.85 9.30 -8.51
C TYR A 197 3.07 8.29 -9.36
N LYS A 198 2.67 8.74 -10.54
CA LYS A 198 1.98 7.91 -11.53
C LYS A 198 2.32 8.39 -12.93
N PHE A 199 2.71 7.48 -13.83
CA PHE A 199 3.20 7.88 -15.15
C PHE A 199 2.10 8.43 -16.08
N PHE A 200 0.84 8.05 -15.88
CA PHE A 200 -0.32 8.65 -16.53
C PHE A 200 -1.60 8.38 -15.75
N GLU A 201 -2.61 9.21 -15.98
CA GLU A 201 -3.96 9.04 -15.51
C GLU A 201 -4.92 9.25 -16.69
N PRO A 202 -6.01 8.45 -16.88
CA PRO A 202 -6.92 8.64 -18.01
C PRO A 202 -7.53 10.04 -18.14
N ALA A 203 -7.61 10.81 -17.06
CA ALA A 203 -8.03 12.21 -17.08
C ALA A 203 -6.90 13.16 -17.49
N PHE A 204 -5.64 12.81 -17.21
CA PHE A 204 -4.44 13.62 -17.44
C PHE A 204 -3.30 12.75 -17.96
N TYR A 205 -3.05 12.76 -19.28
CA TYR A 205 -2.05 11.89 -19.91
C TYR A 205 -0.59 12.33 -19.68
N HIS A 206 -0.36 13.54 -19.22
CA HIS A 206 0.94 14.07 -18.79
C HIS A 206 0.85 14.48 -17.32
N THR A 207 1.04 13.55 -16.42
CA THR A 207 0.99 13.79 -14.98
C THR A 207 2.16 14.65 -14.51
N ASP A 208 1.92 15.53 -13.55
CA ASP A 208 2.95 16.41 -13.00
C ASP A 208 3.98 15.66 -12.15
N LEU A 209 3.57 14.53 -11.54
CA LEU A 209 4.41 13.58 -10.83
C LEU A 209 4.47 12.27 -11.63
N GLY A 210 5.15 12.28 -12.77
CA GLY A 210 5.12 11.20 -13.75
C GLY A 210 6.03 10.01 -13.44
N ASP A 211 7.01 10.18 -12.55
CA ASP A 211 8.01 9.16 -12.23
C ASP A 211 8.63 9.36 -10.85
N TRP A 212 9.31 8.31 -10.36
CA TRP A 212 9.97 8.30 -9.05
C TRP A 212 11.05 9.38 -8.91
N GLY A 213 11.79 9.70 -9.96
CA GLY A 213 12.83 10.74 -9.92
C GLY A 213 12.24 12.13 -9.74
N THR A 214 11.08 12.39 -10.34
CA THR A 214 10.33 13.64 -10.12
C THR A 214 9.82 13.73 -8.68
N ALA A 215 9.26 12.65 -8.13
CA ALA A 215 8.82 12.61 -6.73
C ALA A 215 10.01 12.79 -5.77
N LEU A 216 11.13 12.09 -6.01
CA LEU A 216 12.37 12.23 -5.25
C LEU A 216 12.90 13.67 -5.28
N MET A 217 12.88 14.33 -6.44
CA MET A 217 13.30 15.73 -6.57
C MET A 217 12.47 16.66 -5.66
N PHE A 218 11.16 16.45 -5.55
CA PHE A 218 10.33 17.23 -4.63
C PHE A 218 10.62 16.87 -3.18
N ALA A 219 10.71 15.59 -2.84
CA ALA A 219 11.02 15.13 -1.50
C ALA A 219 12.34 15.71 -0.98
N GLN A 220 13.41 15.68 -1.79
CA GLN A 220 14.70 16.27 -1.44
C GLN A 220 14.66 17.79 -1.23
N LYS A 221 13.77 18.52 -1.90
CA LYS A 221 13.60 19.98 -1.74
C LYS A 221 12.87 20.35 -0.46
N LEU A 222 11.98 19.49 0.02
CA LEU A 222 11.14 19.75 1.18
C LEU A 222 11.85 19.43 2.49
N GLY A 223 12.59 18.32 2.56
CA GLY A 223 13.30 17.88 3.77
C GLY A 223 13.18 16.40 4.04
N GLU A 224 13.70 15.95 5.19
CA GLU A 224 13.87 14.52 5.51
C GLU A 224 12.54 13.77 5.70
N ARG A 225 11.51 14.44 6.21
CA ARG A 225 10.17 13.86 6.40
C ARG A 225 9.33 13.78 5.13
N ALA A 226 9.82 14.30 3.99
CA ALA A 226 9.21 14.10 2.69
C ALA A 226 9.90 12.93 2.00
N GLN A 227 9.12 11.92 1.65
CA GLN A 227 9.60 10.65 1.10
C GLN A 227 8.74 10.24 -0.09
N VAL A 228 9.20 9.27 -0.85
CA VAL A 228 8.51 8.75 -2.02
C VAL A 228 7.68 7.53 -1.63
N LEU A 229 6.45 7.48 -2.12
CA LEU A 229 5.61 6.30 -2.09
C LEU A 229 5.65 5.61 -3.46
N VAL A 230 5.91 4.31 -3.44
CA VAL A 230 5.96 3.46 -4.64
C VAL A 230 4.67 2.66 -4.75
N ASP A 231 3.81 3.00 -5.71
CA ASP A 231 2.69 2.15 -6.11
C ASP A 231 3.11 1.21 -7.24
N LEU A 232 2.85 -0.10 -7.09
CA LEU A 232 3.30 -1.09 -8.07
C LEU A 232 2.55 -1.00 -9.40
N GLY A 233 1.32 -0.47 -9.39
CA GLY A 233 0.50 -0.21 -10.58
C GLY A 233 0.95 1.00 -11.40
N HIS A 234 1.66 1.95 -10.79
CA HIS A 234 1.93 3.28 -11.33
C HIS A 234 3.17 3.38 -12.25
N HIS A 235 3.55 2.30 -12.91
CA HIS A 235 4.74 2.26 -13.77
C HIS A 235 4.40 1.83 -15.19
N PRO A 236 5.14 2.31 -16.21
CA PRO A 236 5.12 1.71 -17.55
C PRO A 236 5.46 0.21 -17.49
N LEU A 237 4.98 -0.54 -18.48
CA LEU A 237 5.33 -1.95 -18.60
C LEU A 237 6.85 -2.12 -18.79
N GLY A 238 7.43 -3.08 -18.10
CA GLY A 238 8.86 -3.38 -18.19
C GLY A 238 9.76 -2.46 -17.35
N THR A 239 9.18 -1.62 -16.50
CA THR A 239 9.96 -0.85 -15.50
C THR A 239 10.57 -1.81 -14.48
N ASN A 240 11.86 -1.61 -14.19
CA ASN A 240 12.56 -2.34 -13.14
C ASN A 240 12.25 -1.67 -11.78
N ILE A 241 11.20 -2.16 -11.08
CA ILE A 241 10.71 -1.53 -9.85
C ILE A 241 11.66 -1.83 -8.68
N GLU A 242 12.26 -3.02 -8.61
CA GLU A 242 13.22 -3.36 -7.57
C GLU A 242 14.45 -2.44 -7.59
N GLN A 243 14.89 -1.97 -8.77
CA GLN A 243 15.96 -0.98 -8.87
C GLN A 243 15.54 0.38 -8.32
N ILE A 244 14.30 0.82 -8.61
CA ILE A 244 13.75 2.06 -8.06
C ILE A 244 13.73 1.99 -6.52
N VAL A 245 13.28 0.87 -5.99
CA VAL A 245 13.22 0.61 -4.55
C VAL A 245 14.61 0.68 -3.92
N ALA A 246 15.60 -0.03 -4.50
CA ALA A 246 16.98 0.00 -4.03
C ALA A 246 17.56 1.42 -4.01
N TYR A 247 17.31 2.22 -5.06
CA TYR A 247 17.80 3.60 -5.12
C TYR A 247 17.15 4.52 -4.09
N LEU A 248 15.82 4.37 -3.89
CA LEU A 248 15.11 5.16 -2.88
C LEU A 248 15.52 4.79 -1.45
N ILE A 249 15.90 3.53 -1.21
CA ILE A 249 16.49 3.08 0.06
C ILE A 249 17.85 3.76 0.27
N ASP A 250 18.75 3.68 -0.70
CA ASP A 250 20.11 4.26 -0.65
C ASP A 250 20.07 5.79 -0.41
N GLU A 251 19.08 6.47 -0.96
CA GLU A 251 18.86 7.91 -0.75
C GLU A 251 18.12 8.24 0.57
N ASN A 252 17.73 7.24 1.38
CA ASN A 252 16.87 7.40 2.57
C ASN A 252 15.57 8.17 2.26
N ARG A 253 14.93 7.83 1.13
CA ARG A 253 13.71 8.49 0.64
C ARG A 253 12.57 7.52 0.30
N LEU A 254 12.73 6.24 0.55
CA LEU A 254 11.62 5.30 0.47
C LEU A 254 10.75 5.44 1.72
N GLY A 255 9.54 5.98 1.58
CA GLY A 255 8.61 6.20 2.69
C GLY A 255 7.49 5.19 2.77
N GLY A 256 7.08 4.61 1.66
CA GLY A 256 5.97 3.68 1.65
C GLY A 256 5.76 2.95 0.33
N PHE A 257 4.86 1.97 0.40
CA PHE A 257 4.38 1.20 -0.75
C PHE A 257 2.86 1.22 -0.80
N HIS A 258 2.32 1.22 -2.02
CA HIS A 258 1.01 0.68 -2.34
C HIS A 258 1.19 -0.63 -3.10
N PHE A 259 0.95 -1.74 -2.40
CA PHE A 259 1.02 -3.07 -2.99
C PHE A 259 -0.25 -3.41 -3.74
N ASN A 260 -0.12 -3.75 -4.99
CA ASN A 260 -1.15 -4.27 -5.87
C ASN A 260 -0.52 -5.13 -6.98
N SER A 261 -1.22 -5.33 -8.07
CA SER A 261 -0.69 -5.96 -9.28
C SER A 261 -1.35 -5.34 -10.49
N LYS A 262 -0.62 -5.29 -11.61
CA LYS A 262 -1.13 -4.72 -12.87
C LYS A 262 -0.84 -5.62 -14.06
N LYS A 263 -1.61 -5.43 -15.14
CA LYS A 263 -1.28 -5.94 -16.47
C LYS A 263 -0.79 -4.84 -17.39
N PHE A 264 -1.51 -3.74 -17.48
CA PHE A 264 -1.23 -2.69 -18.47
C PHE A 264 -1.12 -1.29 -17.88
N ALA A 265 -1.89 -1.02 -16.84
CA ALA A 265 -1.98 0.29 -16.21
C ALA A 265 -2.24 0.13 -14.71
N ASP A 266 -2.89 1.11 -14.12
CA ASP A 266 -3.34 1.09 -12.74
C ASP A 266 -4.57 0.17 -12.61
N ASP A 267 -4.31 -1.11 -12.59
CA ASP A 267 -5.36 -2.13 -12.61
C ASP A 267 -5.80 -2.55 -11.20
N ASP A 268 -5.06 -2.19 -10.16
CA ASP A 268 -5.27 -2.50 -8.74
C ASP A 268 -5.64 -3.97 -8.46
N LEU A 269 -5.02 -4.88 -9.22
CA LEU A 269 -5.30 -6.30 -9.08
C LEU A 269 -4.73 -6.86 -7.77
N THR A 270 -5.18 -8.03 -7.40
CA THR A 270 -4.69 -8.73 -6.21
C THR A 270 -3.17 -8.82 -6.19
N VAL A 271 -2.56 -8.42 -5.09
CA VAL A 271 -1.11 -8.40 -4.89
C VAL A 271 -0.46 -9.70 -5.36
N GLY A 272 0.59 -9.57 -6.18
CA GLY A 272 1.37 -10.71 -6.70
C GLY A 272 0.62 -11.65 -7.66
N SER A 273 -0.60 -11.30 -8.10
CA SER A 273 -1.39 -12.19 -8.96
C SER A 273 -0.89 -12.25 -10.41
N ILE A 274 -0.22 -11.22 -10.87
CA ILE A 274 0.25 -11.11 -12.26
C ILE A 274 1.76 -11.34 -12.35
N ASN A 275 2.55 -10.70 -11.48
CA ASN A 275 4.01 -10.83 -11.46
C ASN A 275 4.54 -11.13 -10.05
N PRO A 276 4.36 -12.36 -9.55
CA PRO A 276 4.81 -12.73 -8.20
C PRO A 276 6.34 -12.73 -8.06
N TYR A 277 7.09 -12.87 -9.16
CA TYR A 277 8.56 -12.85 -9.11
C TYR A 277 9.09 -11.43 -8.92
N GLU A 278 8.51 -10.43 -9.60
CA GLU A 278 8.84 -9.02 -9.37
C GLU A 278 8.56 -8.61 -7.91
N LEU A 279 7.40 -9.00 -7.38
CA LEU A 279 7.07 -8.73 -5.97
C LEU A 279 8.12 -9.35 -5.01
N PHE A 280 8.57 -10.57 -5.30
CA PHE A 280 9.64 -11.21 -4.53
C PHE A 280 10.97 -10.44 -4.64
N LEU A 281 11.34 -9.96 -5.83
CA LEU A 281 12.56 -9.16 -6.02
C LEU A 281 12.50 -7.82 -5.27
N ILE A 282 11.33 -7.19 -5.24
CA ILE A 282 11.09 -5.97 -4.45
C ILE A 282 11.30 -6.27 -2.96
N PHE A 283 10.72 -7.33 -2.43
CA PHE A 283 10.95 -7.74 -1.03
C PHE A 283 12.40 -8.13 -0.75
N ASN A 284 13.15 -8.61 -1.77
CA ASN A 284 14.59 -8.82 -1.62
C ASN A 284 15.31 -7.50 -1.32
N GLU A 285 15.04 -6.44 -2.06
CA GLU A 285 15.68 -5.14 -1.84
C GLU A 285 15.25 -4.51 -0.50
N LEU A 286 13.97 -4.67 -0.11
CA LEU A 286 13.49 -4.20 1.19
C LEU A 286 14.21 -4.87 2.35
N ILE A 287 14.37 -6.20 2.32
CA ILE A 287 15.09 -6.93 3.37
C ILE A 287 16.58 -6.60 3.34
N ASP A 288 17.16 -6.38 2.16
CA ASP A 288 18.55 -5.94 2.05
C ASP A 288 18.75 -4.59 2.76
N GLY A 289 17.84 -3.64 2.57
CA GLY A 289 17.83 -2.37 3.29
C GLY A 289 17.59 -2.53 4.80
N GLU A 290 16.64 -3.39 5.23
CA GLU A 290 16.41 -3.68 6.66
C GLU A 290 17.64 -4.26 7.37
N LEU A 291 18.52 -4.94 6.64
CA LEU A 291 19.75 -5.54 7.16
C LEU A 291 20.96 -4.60 7.08
N ASP A 292 20.87 -3.50 6.36
CA ASP A 292 21.95 -2.53 6.21
C ASP A 292 21.89 -1.49 7.34
N PRO A 293 22.87 -1.49 8.28
CA PRO A 293 22.87 -0.53 9.39
C PRO A 293 23.15 0.92 8.97
N SER A 294 23.48 1.19 7.70
CA SER A 294 23.75 2.52 7.18
C SER A 294 22.49 3.26 6.72
N VAL A 295 21.35 2.56 6.59
CA VAL A 295 20.06 3.13 6.17
C VAL A 295 19.06 3.09 7.31
N ASP A 296 18.20 4.12 7.37
CA ASP A 296 17.10 4.18 8.32
C ASP A 296 15.80 3.75 7.60
N MET A 297 15.37 2.52 7.86
CA MET A 297 14.22 1.92 7.21
C MET A 297 12.95 2.14 8.03
N ASP A 298 12.22 3.22 7.72
CA ASP A 298 10.86 3.46 8.23
C ASP A 298 9.87 3.51 7.06
N VAL A 299 9.52 2.34 6.55
CA VAL A 299 8.69 2.18 5.36
C VAL A 299 7.29 1.71 5.73
N ALA A 300 6.27 2.47 5.32
CA ALA A 300 4.87 2.10 5.46
C ALA A 300 4.46 1.10 4.37
N TYR A 301 4.09 -0.11 4.77
CA TYR A 301 3.60 -1.14 3.86
C TYR A 301 2.08 -1.09 3.79
N MET A 302 1.58 -0.57 2.68
CA MET A 302 0.15 -0.37 2.44
C MET A 302 -0.31 -1.18 1.23
N ILE A 303 -1.60 -1.56 1.20
CA ILE A 303 -2.24 -2.12 0.02
C ILE A 303 -3.06 -1.01 -0.63
N ASP A 304 -3.00 -0.90 -1.96
CA ASP A 304 -4.00 -0.16 -2.71
C ASP A 304 -4.75 -1.11 -3.64
N GLN A 305 -6.04 -1.33 -3.32
CA GLN A 305 -6.94 -2.11 -4.15
C GLN A 305 -8.39 -1.73 -3.88
N SER A 306 -9.19 -1.80 -4.94
CA SER A 306 -10.63 -1.61 -4.85
C SER A 306 -11.34 -2.48 -5.88
N HIS A 307 -11.58 -3.75 -5.54
CA HIS A 307 -12.13 -4.75 -6.45
C HIS A 307 -13.64 -4.66 -6.55
N ASN A 308 -14.18 -4.70 -7.76
CA ASN A 308 -15.63 -4.65 -8.04
C ASN A 308 -16.25 -6.02 -8.40
N VAL A 309 -15.46 -7.10 -8.38
CA VAL A 309 -15.93 -8.45 -8.71
C VAL A 309 -15.74 -9.43 -7.54
N LYS A 310 -14.65 -9.33 -6.82
CA LYS A 310 -14.36 -10.16 -5.65
C LYS A 310 -15.07 -9.65 -4.41
N PRO A 311 -15.54 -10.52 -3.49
CA PRO A 311 -15.95 -10.08 -2.15
C PRO A 311 -14.80 -9.33 -1.46
N LYS A 312 -15.10 -8.16 -0.88
CA LYS A 312 -14.12 -7.18 -0.43
C LYS A 312 -13.13 -7.74 0.60
N ILE A 313 -13.65 -8.35 1.66
CA ILE A 313 -12.83 -8.87 2.78
C ILE A 313 -11.96 -10.04 2.32
N GLU A 314 -12.52 -10.99 1.54
CA GLU A 314 -11.75 -12.12 1.01
C GLU A 314 -10.64 -11.66 0.08
N ALA A 315 -10.91 -10.67 -0.77
CA ALA A 315 -9.91 -10.08 -1.66
C ALA A 315 -8.77 -9.43 -0.87
N MET A 316 -9.09 -8.73 0.23
CA MET A 316 -8.09 -8.10 1.09
C MET A 316 -7.25 -9.14 1.84
N ILE A 317 -7.89 -10.16 2.44
CA ILE A 317 -7.17 -11.28 3.06
C ILE A 317 -6.22 -11.93 2.06
N GLN A 318 -6.66 -12.13 0.81
CA GLN A 318 -5.82 -12.73 -0.24
C GLN A 318 -4.59 -11.87 -0.53
N SER A 319 -4.73 -10.55 -0.65
CA SER A 319 -3.62 -9.63 -0.90
C SER A 319 -2.63 -9.58 0.27
N VAL A 320 -3.11 -9.49 1.51
CA VAL A 320 -2.26 -9.53 2.72
C VAL A 320 -1.47 -10.84 2.79
N VAL A 321 -2.11 -11.98 2.53
CA VAL A 321 -1.44 -13.29 2.52
C VAL A 321 -0.40 -13.38 1.40
N ASN A 322 -0.66 -12.80 0.23
CA ASN A 322 0.29 -12.80 -0.88
C ASN A 322 1.54 -11.93 -0.58
N CYS A 323 1.37 -10.78 0.06
CA CYS A 323 2.50 -10.01 0.59
C CYS A 323 3.34 -10.85 1.55
N GLN A 324 2.69 -11.55 2.50
CA GLN A 324 3.38 -12.41 3.47
C GLN A 324 4.13 -13.57 2.78
N VAL A 325 3.58 -14.15 1.72
CA VAL A 325 4.25 -15.19 0.93
C VAL A 325 5.52 -14.67 0.25
N ALA A 326 5.44 -13.48 -0.36
CA ALA A 326 6.60 -12.88 -1.02
C ALA A 326 7.70 -12.50 -0.02
N TYR A 327 7.31 -11.89 1.10
CA TYR A 327 8.24 -11.57 2.20
C TYR A 327 8.89 -12.83 2.78
N ALA A 328 8.11 -13.88 3.07
CA ALA A 328 8.64 -15.14 3.58
C ALA A 328 9.68 -15.75 2.63
N ARG A 329 9.43 -15.75 1.33
CA ARG A 329 10.39 -16.26 0.33
C ARG A 329 11.67 -15.43 0.29
N ALA A 330 11.58 -14.10 0.38
CA ALA A 330 12.72 -13.21 0.37
C ALA A 330 13.59 -13.34 1.65
N LEU A 331 12.98 -13.66 2.79
CA LEU A 331 13.71 -14.00 4.01
C LEU A 331 14.52 -15.29 3.91
N LEU A 332 14.23 -16.18 2.94
CA LEU A 332 14.93 -17.45 2.75
C LEU A 332 16.10 -17.34 1.75
N ILE A 333 16.42 -16.17 1.23
CA ILE A 333 17.55 -15.97 0.32
C ILE A 333 18.85 -16.17 1.11
N ASP A 334 19.73 -17.02 0.59
CA ASP A 334 21.11 -17.14 1.04
C ASP A 334 21.91 -15.91 0.56
N ARG A 335 21.94 -14.87 1.40
CA ARG A 335 22.55 -13.59 1.04
C ARG A 335 24.06 -13.66 0.92
N GLU A 336 24.71 -14.54 1.68
CA GLU A 336 26.16 -14.75 1.59
C GLU A 336 26.50 -15.41 0.25
N ALA A 337 25.80 -16.47 -0.14
CA ALA A 337 25.99 -17.13 -1.43
C ALA A 337 25.66 -16.18 -2.59
N LEU A 338 24.61 -15.39 -2.49
CA LEU A 338 24.22 -14.40 -3.50
C LEU A 338 25.33 -13.35 -3.68
N GLN A 339 25.86 -12.80 -2.57
CA GLN A 339 26.91 -11.79 -2.63
C GLN A 339 28.23 -12.37 -3.18
N ASN A 340 28.59 -13.56 -2.76
CA ASN A 340 29.79 -14.25 -3.27
C ASN A 340 29.69 -14.51 -4.78
N ALA A 341 28.54 -14.95 -5.27
CA ALA A 341 28.30 -15.14 -6.70
C ALA A 341 28.38 -13.83 -7.50
N ARG A 342 27.78 -12.73 -6.97
CA ARG A 342 27.89 -11.38 -7.56
C ARG A 342 29.36 -10.92 -7.67
N LEU A 343 30.15 -11.07 -6.60
CA LEU A 343 31.55 -10.67 -6.58
C LEU A 343 32.41 -11.52 -7.52
N ALA A 344 32.09 -12.81 -7.70
CA ALA A 344 32.78 -13.70 -8.62
C ALA A 344 32.36 -13.50 -10.08
N GLY A 345 31.29 -12.72 -10.35
CA GLY A 345 30.70 -12.60 -11.67
C GLY A 345 30.00 -13.88 -12.15
N ASP A 346 29.64 -14.78 -11.23
CA ASP A 346 28.86 -15.99 -11.53
C ASP A 346 27.36 -15.67 -11.55
N ILE A 347 26.91 -15.17 -12.70
CA ILE A 347 25.54 -14.69 -12.88
C ILE A 347 24.52 -15.85 -12.77
N VAL A 348 24.91 -17.05 -13.22
CA VAL A 348 24.02 -18.22 -13.13
C VAL A 348 23.79 -18.62 -11.68
N LEU A 349 24.86 -18.68 -10.87
CA LEU A 349 24.73 -19.00 -9.45
C LEU A 349 23.96 -17.92 -8.69
N ALA A 350 24.19 -16.65 -9.00
CA ALA A 350 23.42 -15.54 -8.40
C ALA A 350 21.92 -15.67 -8.68
N GLU A 351 21.54 -15.92 -9.95
CA GLU A 351 20.14 -16.11 -10.35
C GLU A 351 19.52 -17.37 -9.72
N GLU A 352 20.22 -18.51 -9.72
CA GLU A 352 19.73 -19.75 -9.09
C GLU A 352 19.56 -19.59 -7.57
N THR A 353 20.38 -18.80 -6.90
CA THR A 353 20.21 -18.49 -5.48
C THR A 353 18.87 -17.79 -5.20
N LEU A 354 18.52 -16.79 -6.00
CA LEU A 354 17.22 -16.12 -5.93
C LEU A 354 16.07 -17.07 -6.29
N LEU A 355 16.20 -17.82 -7.39
CA LEU A 355 15.16 -18.74 -7.85
C LEU A 355 14.91 -19.89 -6.87
N ASN A 356 15.92 -20.38 -6.15
CA ASN A 356 15.75 -21.41 -5.14
C ASN A 356 14.89 -20.89 -3.96
N ALA A 357 15.10 -19.66 -3.51
CA ALA A 357 14.26 -19.04 -2.49
C ALA A 357 12.83 -18.81 -3.02
N PHE A 358 12.67 -18.25 -4.21
CA PHE A 358 11.38 -18.01 -4.84
C PHE A 358 10.53 -19.28 -5.04
N ARG A 359 11.15 -20.39 -5.43
CA ARG A 359 10.48 -21.69 -5.66
C ARG A 359 10.13 -22.44 -4.36
N THR A 360 10.65 -21.99 -3.20
CA THR A 360 10.34 -22.63 -1.92
C THR A 360 8.84 -22.46 -1.59
N ASP A 361 8.18 -23.57 -1.27
CA ASP A 361 6.79 -23.53 -0.77
C ASP A 361 6.76 -23.11 0.70
N VAL A 362 6.52 -21.84 0.95
CA VAL A 362 6.46 -21.25 2.30
C VAL A 362 5.11 -21.42 3.00
N ARG A 363 4.10 -22.01 2.35
CA ARG A 363 2.76 -22.17 2.96
C ARG A 363 2.77 -22.94 4.28
N PRO A 364 3.57 -24.03 4.45
CA PRO A 364 3.67 -24.72 5.74
C PRO A 364 4.31 -23.85 6.83
N LEU A 365 5.32 -23.02 6.48
CA LEU A 365 5.93 -22.07 7.40
C LEU A 365 4.93 -21.00 7.86
N LEU A 366 4.16 -20.42 6.93
CA LEU A 366 3.11 -19.46 7.27
C LEU A 366 1.99 -20.07 8.10
N ALA A 367 1.64 -21.33 7.87
CA ALA A 367 0.69 -22.07 8.72
C ALA A 367 1.23 -22.22 10.16
N ALA A 368 2.52 -22.51 10.31
CA ALA A 368 3.16 -22.59 11.63
C ALA A 368 3.19 -21.22 12.32
N VAL A 369 3.51 -20.14 11.60
CA VAL A 369 3.48 -18.76 12.12
C VAL A 369 2.08 -18.40 12.63
N ARG A 370 1.03 -18.65 11.86
CA ARG A 370 -0.36 -18.38 12.28
C ARG A 370 -0.75 -19.21 13.49
N SER A 371 -0.40 -20.50 13.50
CA SER A 371 -0.64 -21.38 14.65
C SER A 371 0.04 -20.86 15.92
N ASP A 372 1.29 -20.37 15.82
CA ASP A 372 2.00 -19.76 16.95
C ASP A 372 1.33 -18.47 17.46
N MET A 373 0.67 -17.74 16.57
CA MET A 373 -0.13 -16.54 16.90
C MET A 373 -1.53 -16.86 17.42
N GLY A 374 -1.91 -18.15 17.50
CA GLY A 374 -3.25 -18.58 17.89
C GLY A 374 -4.32 -18.36 16.81
N LEU A 375 -3.91 -18.21 15.55
CA LEU A 375 -4.79 -17.98 14.42
C LEU A 375 -5.06 -19.27 13.63
N ASP A 376 -6.14 -19.25 12.84
CA ASP A 376 -6.40 -20.28 11.86
C ASP A 376 -5.30 -20.34 10.79
N VAL A 377 -4.89 -21.54 10.43
CA VAL A 377 -3.81 -21.76 9.45
C VAL A 377 -4.22 -21.41 8.01
N ASP A 378 -5.52 -21.39 7.72
CA ASP A 378 -6.12 -21.00 6.44
C ASP A 378 -7.09 -19.83 6.66
N PRO A 379 -6.62 -18.58 6.50
CA PRO A 379 -7.41 -17.39 6.79
C PRO A 379 -8.72 -17.29 6.00
N ILE A 380 -8.68 -17.61 4.69
CA ILE A 380 -9.87 -17.50 3.83
C ILE A 380 -10.91 -18.54 4.22
N LYS A 381 -10.48 -19.79 4.48
CA LYS A 381 -11.39 -20.84 4.90
C LYS A 381 -12.03 -20.51 6.26
N ALA A 382 -11.24 -20.00 7.20
CA ALA A 382 -11.73 -19.59 8.51
C ALA A 382 -12.72 -18.40 8.41
N TYR A 383 -12.41 -17.40 7.61
CA TYR A 383 -13.32 -16.28 7.34
C TYR A 383 -14.65 -16.77 6.75
N ARG A 384 -14.63 -17.61 5.72
CA ARG A 384 -15.84 -18.18 5.11
C ARG A 384 -16.67 -18.99 6.11
N ALA A 385 -16.02 -19.75 6.98
CA ALA A 385 -16.70 -20.53 8.01
C ALA A 385 -17.33 -19.68 9.12
N SER A 386 -16.98 -18.40 9.23
CA SER A 386 -17.49 -17.50 10.27
C SER A 386 -18.93 -17.04 10.04
N GLY A 387 -19.44 -17.10 8.80
CA GLY A 387 -20.76 -16.57 8.44
C GLY A 387 -20.81 -15.03 8.44
N TYR A 388 -19.66 -14.33 8.54
CA TYR A 388 -19.64 -12.87 8.58
C TYR A 388 -20.16 -12.24 7.28
N TYR A 389 -19.82 -12.82 6.13
CA TYR A 389 -20.30 -12.32 4.84
C TYR A 389 -21.84 -12.37 4.73
N GLU A 390 -22.43 -13.50 5.08
CA GLU A 390 -23.89 -13.67 5.07
C GLU A 390 -24.57 -12.68 6.03
N LYS A 391 -23.96 -12.47 7.20
CA LYS A 391 -24.44 -11.49 8.19
C LYS A 391 -24.47 -10.08 7.61
N VAL A 392 -23.33 -9.59 7.06
CA VAL A 392 -23.27 -8.21 6.54
C VAL A 392 -24.14 -8.01 5.28
N VAL A 393 -24.29 -9.04 4.45
CA VAL A 393 -25.24 -9.00 3.32
C VAL A 393 -26.67 -8.83 3.82
N ALA A 394 -27.06 -9.54 4.88
CA ALA A 394 -28.41 -9.42 5.48
C ALA A 394 -28.62 -8.05 6.15
N GLU A 395 -27.60 -7.47 6.77
CA GLU A 395 -27.68 -6.21 7.50
C GLU A 395 -27.59 -4.98 6.57
N ARG A 396 -26.67 -5.00 5.61
CA ARG A 396 -26.37 -3.83 4.75
C ARG A 396 -27.10 -3.87 3.41
N GLY A 397 -27.49 -5.07 2.96
CA GLY A 397 -28.09 -5.26 1.65
C GLY A 397 -27.14 -4.94 0.50
N GLN A 398 -27.69 -4.39 -0.57
CA GLN A 398 -26.95 -3.84 -1.70
C GLN A 398 -27.33 -2.36 -1.83
N ALA A 399 -26.32 -1.49 -1.85
CA ALA A 399 -26.56 -0.06 -2.00
C ALA A 399 -27.33 0.22 -3.30
N SER A 400 -28.37 1.04 -3.23
CA SER A 400 -29.12 1.49 -4.41
C SER A 400 -28.39 2.68 -5.04
N GLY A 401 -27.40 2.40 -5.89
CA GLY A 401 -26.79 3.43 -6.75
C GLY A 401 -25.88 4.46 -6.04
N SER A 402 -25.52 4.27 -4.77
CA SER A 402 -24.49 5.10 -4.15
C SER A 402 -23.11 4.69 -4.67
N SER A 403 -22.34 5.62 -5.16
CA SER A 403 -20.94 5.44 -5.38
C SER A 403 -20.29 5.14 -4.01
N GLY A 404 -19.43 4.15 -3.88
CA GLY A 404 -18.53 3.99 -2.74
C GLY A 404 -17.60 5.21 -2.59
N TYR A 405 -17.64 6.06 -3.58
CA TYR A 405 -17.13 7.42 -3.61
C TYR A 405 -18.32 8.36 -3.40
N PRO A 406 -18.45 9.06 -2.27
CA PRO A 406 -19.46 10.09 -2.08
C PRO A 406 -19.38 11.07 -3.26
N GLU A 407 -20.52 11.48 -3.78
CA GLU A 407 -20.55 12.65 -4.67
C GLU A 407 -19.92 13.81 -3.90
N ALA A 408 -18.94 14.47 -4.51
CA ALA A 408 -18.19 15.57 -3.93
C ALA A 408 -19.09 16.77 -3.60
#